data_57d575b5594e7c4c9628eaf930b53316
#
_entry.id   57d575b5594e7c4c9628eaf930b53316
#
_cell.length_a   1.000
_cell.length_b   1.000
_cell.length_c   1.000
_cell.angle_alpha   90.00
_cell.angle_beta   90.00
_cell.angle_gamma   90.00
#
_symmetry.space_group_name_H-M   'P 1'
#
loop_
_entity.id
_entity.type
_entity.pdbx_description
1 polymer ?
#
loop_
_entity_poly.entity_id
_entity_poly.type
_entity_poly.pdbx_seq_one_letter_code
_entity_poly.pdbx_strand_id
1 'polypeptide(L)' 'MEPDKTINIKGEVCPYTFVKSKLTLEEMDAGKILKIIIDHEPATKNVPGSMENEGHKVLEVIKINSTDWHIIVQKKV' A
#
# COMPACT_ATOMS: atom_id res chain seq x y z
N MET A 1 -6.27 13.30 5.11
CA MET A 1 -5.43 13.24 3.87
C MET A 1 -6.16 12.42 2.81
N GLU A 2 -6.37 13.01 1.65
CA GLU A 2 -7.07 12.33 0.56
C GLU A 2 -6.07 11.61 -0.33
N PRO A 3 -6.24 10.29 -0.58
CA PRO A 3 -5.35 9.60 -1.50
C PRO A 3 -5.63 10.01 -2.95
N ASP A 4 -4.60 10.05 -3.76
CA ASP A 4 -4.74 10.35 -5.18
C ASP A 4 -5.27 9.14 -5.95
N LYS A 5 -5.03 7.93 -5.42
CA LYS A 5 -5.52 6.69 -5.98
C LYS A 5 -5.79 5.68 -4.87
N THR A 6 -6.79 4.85 -5.07
CA THR A 6 -7.14 3.78 -4.13
C THR A 6 -7.21 2.46 -4.89
N ILE A 7 -6.57 1.43 -4.37
CA ILE A 7 -6.70 0.08 -4.93
C ILE A 7 -7.22 -0.87 -3.86
N ASN A 8 -8.07 -1.78 -4.27
CA ASN A 8 -8.61 -2.82 -3.40
C ASN A 8 -8.04 -4.15 -3.86
N ILE A 9 -7.13 -4.70 -3.05
CA ILE A 9 -6.49 -5.98 -3.36
C ILE A 9 -6.81 -7.02 -2.30
N LYS A 10 -7.99 -6.93 -1.71
CA LYS A 10 -8.46 -7.96 -0.79
C LYS A 10 -8.54 -9.30 -1.51
N GLY A 11 -8.19 -10.35 -0.82
CA GLY A 11 -8.11 -11.69 -1.40
C GLY A 11 -6.74 -12.03 -1.96
N GLU A 12 -5.87 -11.06 -2.15
CA GLU A 12 -4.50 -11.31 -2.60
C GLU A 12 -3.60 -11.63 -1.41
N VAL A 13 -2.60 -12.48 -1.65
CA VAL A 13 -1.61 -12.83 -0.64
C VAL A 13 -0.22 -12.39 -1.08
N CYS A 14 0.71 -12.29 -0.13
CA CYS A 14 2.10 -11.99 -0.45
C CYS A 14 2.67 -13.10 -1.35
N PRO A 15 3.48 -12.73 -2.37
CA PRO A 15 4.01 -11.39 -2.64
C PRO A 15 3.12 -10.54 -3.56
N TYR A 16 1.96 -11.03 -3.99
CA TYR A 16 1.11 -10.33 -4.96
C TYR A 16 0.58 -8.99 -4.45
N THR A 17 0.34 -8.88 -3.14
CA THR A 17 -0.07 -7.61 -2.55
C THR A 17 0.98 -6.53 -2.79
N PHE A 18 2.25 -6.86 -2.60
CA PHE A 18 3.34 -5.92 -2.85
C PHE A 18 3.48 -5.63 -4.35
N VAL A 19 3.46 -6.67 -5.18
CA VAL A 19 3.65 -6.51 -6.64
C VAL A 19 2.60 -5.58 -7.23
N LYS A 20 1.32 -5.79 -6.89
CA LYS A 20 0.24 -4.94 -7.40
C LYS A 20 0.36 -3.51 -6.91
N SER A 21 0.73 -3.32 -5.65
CA SER A 21 0.92 -1.99 -5.07
C SER A 21 2.08 -1.27 -5.72
N LYS A 22 3.20 -1.96 -5.92
CA LYS A 22 4.38 -1.40 -6.56
C LYS A 22 4.08 -0.95 -7.99
N LEU A 23 3.42 -1.80 -8.77
CA LEU A 23 3.07 -1.47 -10.16
C LEU A 23 2.15 -0.25 -10.22
N THR A 24 1.22 -0.15 -9.29
CA THR A 24 0.33 1.01 -9.21
C THR A 24 1.11 2.28 -8.91
N LEU A 25 2.04 2.23 -7.95
CA LEU A 25 2.88 3.38 -7.62
C LEU A 25 3.75 3.81 -8.79
N GLU A 26 4.26 2.86 -9.57
CA GLU A 26 5.09 3.18 -10.73
C GLU A 26 4.32 3.98 -11.80
N GLU A 27 3.00 3.81 -11.85
CA GLU A 27 2.15 4.55 -12.78
C GLU A 27 1.75 5.91 -12.24
N MET A 28 2.01 6.18 -10.98
CA MET A 28 1.64 7.44 -10.34
C MET A 28 2.80 8.45 -10.41
N ASP A 29 2.44 9.73 -10.34
CA ASP A 29 3.43 10.81 -10.31
C ASP A 29 4.12 10.87 -8.94
N ALA A 30 5.34 11.41 -8.92
CA ALA A 30 6.10 11.55 -7.69
C ALA A 30 5.34 12.41 -6.67
N GLY A 31 5.37 12.00 -5.42
CA GLY A 31 4.68 12.69 -4.32
C GLY A 31 3.21 12.38 -4.17
N LYS A 32 2.63 11.63 -5.10
CA LYS A 32 1.22 11.24 -5.02
C LYS A 32 1.00 10.14 -3.97
N ILE A 33 -0.21 10.06 -3.47
CA ILE A 33 -0.57 9.18 -2.36
C ILE A 33 -1.45 8.04 -2.84
N LEU A 34 -1.08 6.83 -2.46
CA LEU A 34 -1.82 5.61 -2.78
C LEU A 34 -2.40 5.01 -1.50
N LYS A 35 -3.68 4.68 -1.56
CA LYS A 35 -4.35 3.94 -0.49
C LYS A 35 -4.54 2.50 -0.96
N ILE A 36 -4.04 1.57 -0.18
CA ILE A 36 -4.10 0.14 -0.48
C ILE A 36 -5.00 -0.55 0.54
N ILE A 37 -6.04 -1.23 0.06
CA ILE A 37 -6.96 -1.96 0.92
C ILE A 37 -6.61 -3.43 0.86
N ILE A 38 -6.31 -4.02 2.02
CA ILE A 38 -5.89 -5.43 2.12
C ILE A 38 -6.68 -6.14 3.22
N ASP A 39 -6.72 -7.48 3.14
CA ASP A 39 -7.28 -8.34 4.20
C ASP A 39 -6.30 -9.45 4.59
N HIS A 40 -5.05 -9.36 4.17
CA HIS A 40 -4.00 -10.33 4.49
C HIS A 40 -3.07 -9.74 5.54
N GLU A 41 -3.17 -10.22 6.78
CA GLU A 41 -2.41 -9.62 7.89
C GLU A 41 -0.90 -9.54 7.65
N PRO A 42 -0.20 -10.58 7.15
CA PRO A 42 1.24 -10.47 6.90
C PRO A 42 1.62 -9.31 5.99
N ALA A 43 0.73 -8.89 5.08
CA ALA A 43 0.99 -7.76 4.19
C ALA A 43 1.08 -6.43 4.94
N THR A 44 0.51 -6.35 6.14
CA THR A 44 0.59 -5.12 6.96
C THR A 44 2.02 -4.79 7.37
N LYS A 45 2.91 -5.77 7.34
CA LYS A 45 4.34 -5.59 7.63
C LYS A 45 5.18 -5.69 6.38
N ASN A 46 4.88 -6.67 5.51
CA ASN A 46 5.68 -6.93 4.33
C ASN A 46 5.55 -5.82 3.28
N VAL A 47 4.35 -5.32 3.03
CA VAL A 47 4.15 -4.27 2.04
C VAL A 47 4.79 -2.95 2.48
N PRO A 48 4.55 -2.44 3.70
CA PRO A 48 5.24 -1.23 4.16
C PRO A 48 6.76 -1.35 4.13
N GLY A 49 7.31 -2.45 4.62
CA GLY A 49 8.76 -2.66 4.62
C GLY A 49 9.34 -2.65 3.22
N SER A 50 8.68 -3.32 2.29
CA SER A 50 9.13 -3.38 0.90
C SER A 50 9.02 -2.02 0.21
N MET A 51 7.96 -1.26 0.52
CA MET A 51 7.78 0.08 -0.03
C MET A 51 8.88 1.02 0.44
N GLU A 52 9.25 0.94 1.72
CA GLU A 52 10.35 1.74 2.26
C GLU A 52 11.68 1.37 1.63
N ASN A 53 11.91 0.08 1.36
CA ASN A 53 13.12 -0.38 0.66
C ASN A 53 13.20 0.17 -0.76
N GLU A 54 12.05 0.41 -1.40
CA GLU A 54 11.99 1.00 -2.73
C GLU A 54 12.10 2.53 -2.70
N GLY A 55 12.18 3.11 -1.51
CA GLY A 55 12.33 4.56 -1.35
C GLY A 55 11.01 5.32 -1.19
N HIS A 56 9.89 4.63 -1.17
CA HIS A 56 8.60 5.28 -0.94
C HIS A 56 8.39 5.53 0.56
N LYS A 57 7.52 6.48 0.89
CA LYS A 57 7.22 6.81 2.28
C LYS A 57 5.89 6.18 2.68
N VAL A 58 5.92 5.32 3.69
CA VAL A 58 4.69 4.78 4.27
C VAL A 58 4.18 5.76 5.31
N LEU A 59 3.00 6.31 5.08
CA LEU A 59 2.42 7.33 5.96
C LEU A 59 1.63 6.71 7.10
N GLU A 60 0.85 5.66 6.80
CA GLU A 60 -0.02 5.04 7.79
C GLU A 60 -0.34 3.61 7.43
N VAL A 61 -0.55 2.79 8.47
CA VAL A 61 -1.14 1.47 8.34
C VAL A 61 -2.27 1.44 9.36
N ILE A 62 -3.52 1.37 8.88
CA ILE A 62 -4.70 1.50 9.73
C ILE A 62 -5.55 0.23 9.67
N LYS A 63 -5.87 -0.31 10.83
CA LYS A 63 -6.83 -1.41 10.91
C LYS A 63 -8.24 -0.82 10.88
N ILE A 64 -9.03 -1.21 9.88
CA ILE A 64 -10.36 -0.64 9.67
C ILE A 64 -11.43 -1.43 10.39
N ASN A 65 -11.30 -2.75 10.37
CA ASN A 65 -12.24 -3.66 11.03
C ASN A 65 -11.48 -4.93 11.43
N SER A 66 -12.19 -6.00 11.78
CA SER A 66 -11.55 -7.24 12.25
C SER A 66 -10.71 -7.95 11.20
N THR A 67 -10.91 -7.66 9.91
CA THR A 67 -10.24 -8.39 8.82
C THR A 67 -9.46 -7.52 7.85
N ASP A 68 -9.73 -6.20 7.81
CA ASP A 68 -9.20 -5.33 6.76
C ASP A 68 -8.28 -4.24 7.30
N TRP A 69 -7.31 -3.84 6.48
CA TRP A 69 -6.39 -2.74 6.76
C TRP A 69 -6.27 -1.82 5.56
N HIS A 70 -5.97 -0.54 5.83
CA HIS A 70 -5.54 0.41 4.80
C HIS A 70 -4.06 0.72 4.99
N ILE A 71 -3.31 0.70 3.90
CA ILE A 71 -1.92 1.12 3.89
C ILE A 71 -1.84 2.38 3.04
N ILE A 72 -1.36 3.47 3.61
CA ILE A 72 -1.23 4.75 2.93
C ILE A 72 0.24 4.98 2.62
N VAL A 73 0.56 5.08 1.33
CA VAL A 73 1.93 5.21 0.84
C VAL A 73 2.05 6.43 -0.06
N GLN A 74 3.09 7.21 0.12
CA GLN A 74 3.42 8.32 -0.76
C GLN A 74 4.56 7.90 -1.68
N LYS A 75 4.35 8.07 -3.00
CA LYS A 75 5.39 7.75 -3.97
C LYS A 75 6.61 8.65 -3.73
N LYS A 76 7.80 8.06 -3.83
CA LYS A 76 9.05 8.80 -3.68
C LYS A 76 9.13 9.96 -4.66
N VAL A 77 9.67 11.04 -4.20
CA VAL A 77 9.84 12.26 -4.97
C VAL A 77 11.15 12.20 -5.78
#